data_7142977bc1f56d4ed3e02b1a0732fe13
#
_entry.id   7142977bc1f56d4ed3e02b1a0732fe13
#
_cell.length_a   1.000
_cell.length_b   1.000
_cell.length_c   1.000
_cell.angle_alpha   90.00
_cell.angle_beta   90.00
_cell.angle_gamma   90.00
#
_symmetry.space_group_name_H-M   'P 1'
#
loop_
_entity.id
_entity.type
_entity.pdbx_description
1 polymer ?
#
loop_
_entity_poly.entity_id
_entity_poly.type
_entity_poly.pdbx_seq_one_letter_code
_entity_poly.pdbx_strand_id
1 'polypeptide(L)'
;MKWDSSNLKWTREPENYSISPEKIEITTKPHTDLWQRTYYHFRNDNAPVLQMETDEKYFSFTVKTEFTDSHHRFDQCGVVLYLDSENWLKGSIEYETDEFQHLGSVVTNNGYSDWATTSIDASVKSMWYRLSRREDDFCIECSYDGENYQQMRICHMWKGDGAVQFGIYACSPEDSSFKAVFTEMKLTECMWKAHDGQAPDQE
;
A
#
# COMPACT_ATOMS: atom_id res chain seq x y z
N MET A 1 9.77 12.90 12.02
CA MET A 1 8.91 11.84 12.63
C MET A 1 9.63 10.50 12.56
N LYS A 2 9.28 9.51 13.37
CA LYS A 2 9.90 8.17 13.36
C LYS A 2 8.79 7.13 13.31
N TRP A 3 9.00 6.06 12.53
CA TRP A 3 8.12 4.89 12.59
C TRP A 3 8.16 4.28 13.99
N ASP A 4 7.00 4.09 14.58
CA ASP A 4 6.85 3.53 15.93
C ASP A 4 5.66 2.56 15.95
N SER A 5 5.97 1.29 16.12
CA SER A 5 4.97 0.22 16.15
C SER A 5 3.97 0.33 17.32
N SER A 6 4.29 1.11 18.36
CA SER A 6 3.38 1.34 19.49
C SER A 6 2.23 2.31 19.17
N ASN A 7 2.34 3.08 18.09
CA ASN A 7 1.36 4.08 17.65
C ASN A 7 0.47 3.60 16.50
N LEU A 8 0.58 2.33 16.13
CA LEU A 8 -0.22 1.74 15.06
C LEU A 8 -1.64 1.43 15.52
N LYS A 9 -2.59 1.63 14.62
CA LYS A 9 -4.00 1.32 14.82
C LYS A 9 -4.54 0.46 13.68
N TRP A 10 -5.35 -0.51 14.02
CA TRP A 10 -6.13 -1.27 13.07
C TRP A 10 -7.37 -0.51 12.64
N THR A 11 -7.64 -0.42 11.36
CA THR A 11 -8.97 -0.09 10.86
C THR A 11 -9.87 -1.32 10.95
N ARG A 12 -9.31 -2.49 10.59
CA ARG A 12 -9.93 -3.81 10.76
C ARG A 12 -8.87 -4.77 11.23
N GLU A 13 -8.97 -5.18 12.48
CA GLU A 13 -8.00 -6.08 13.09
C GLU A 13 -8.18 -7.50 12.56
N PRO A 14 -7.13 -8.14 12.00
CA PRO A 14 -7.22 -9.53 11.56
C PRO A 14 -7.22 -10.50 12.76
N GLU A 15 -7.66 -11.73 12.55
CA GLU A 15 -7.66 -12.75 13.61
C GLU A 15 -6.25 -13.24 13.96
N ASN A 16 -5.38 -13.32 12.97
CA ASN A 16 -4.03 -13.87 13.12
C ASN A 16 -2.99 -12.86 12.61
N TYR A 17 -2.25 -12.30 13.53
CA TYR A 17 -1.14 -11.38 13.23
C TYR A 17 -0.10 -11.37 14.35
N SER A 18 1.07 -10.82 14.06
CA SER A 18 2.05 -10.48 15.08
C SER A 18 2.68 -9.12 14.77
N ILE A 19 2.96 -8.34 15.80
CA ILE A 19 3.62 -7.03 15.68
C ILE A 19 4.85 -7.02 16.59
N SER A 20 6.00 -6.75 16.00
CA SER A 20 7.24 -6.42 16.70
C SER A 20 7.84 -5.13 16.10
N PRO A 21 8.82 -4.50 16.75
CA PRO A 21 9.45 -3.30 16.20
C PRO A 21 10.09 -3.48 14.81
N GLU A 22 10.51 -4.69 14.48
CA GLU A 22 11.27 -5.00 13.27
C GLU A 22 10.44 -5.74 12.20
N LYS A 23 9.36 -6.44 12.64
CA LYS A 23 8.58 -7.30 11.76
C LYS A 23 7.11 -7.30 12.15
N ILE A 24 6.25 -7.21 11.13
CA ILE A 24 4.80 -7.41 11.24
C ILE A 24 4.42 -8.56 10.32
N GLU A 25 3.60 -9.48 10.82
CA GLU A 25 3.02 -10.57 10.04
C GLU A 25 1.50 -10.48 10.09
N ILE A 26 0.85 -10.67 8.96
CA ILE A 26 -0.61 -10.69 8.82
C ILE A 26 -0.99 -11.96 8.06
N THR A 27 -1.83 -12.80 8.65
CA THR A 27 -2.47 -13.89 7.91
C THR A 27 -3.80 -13.39 7.36
N THR A 28 -3.96 -13.41 6.04
CA THR A 28 -5.17 -12.94 5.37
C THR A 28 -6.34 -13.89 5.60
N LYS A 29 -7.55 -13.38 5.40
CA LYS A 29 -8.77 -14.16 5.34
C LYS A 29 -9.34 -14.18 3.92
N PRO A 30 -10.00 -15.28 3.53
CA PRO A 30 -10.79 -15.32 2.31
C PRO A 30 -11.79 -14.17 2.22
N HIS A 31 -12.06 -13.72 0.99
CA HIS A 31 -13.08 -12.72 0.66
C HIS A 31 -12.86 -11.35 1.32
N THR A 32 -11.57 -10.98 1.51
CA THR A 32 -11.17 -9.65 1.98
C THR A 32 -10.57 -8.85 0.84
N ASP A 33 -10.94 -7.57 0.71
CA ASP A 33 -10.47 -6.69 -0.35
C ASP A 33 -10.69 -5.21 -0.01
N LEU A 34 -10.08 -4.34 -0.82
CA LEU A 34 -10.39 -2.92 -0.95
C LEU A 34 -10.69 -2.62 -2.41
N TRP A 35 -11.97 -2.45 -2.73
CA TRP A 35 -12.46 -2.07 -4.06
C TRP A 35 -13.77 -1.28 -3.97
N GLN A 36 -13.88 -0.23 -4.79
CA GLN A 36 -15.08 0.60 -4.85
C GLN A 36 -15.59 0.76 -6.29
N ARG A 37 -16.72 0.16 -6.56
CA ARG A 37 -17.65 0.32 -7.70
C ARG A 37 -17.09 0.13 -9.10
N THR A 38 -16.05 0.86 -9.48
CA THR A 38 -15.60 1.00 -10.88
C THR A 38 -15.66 -0.31 -11.65
N TYR A 39 -16.36 -0.31 -12.78
CA TYR A 39 -16.58 -1.42 -13.72
C TYR A 39 -17.34 -2.62 -13.14
N TYR A 40 -16.88 -3.17 -12.01
CA TYR A 40 -17.45 -4.38 -11.39
C TYR A 40 -18.71 -4.13 -10.57
N HIS A 41 -19.03 -2.88 -10.25
CA HIS A 41 -20.22 -2.42 -9.50
C HIS A 41 -20.33 -2.93 -8.06
N PHE A 42 -19.42 -3.76 -7.56
CA PHE A 42 -19.40 -4.15 -6.15
C PHE A 42 -18.58 -3.17 -5.29
N ARG A 43 -18.79 -3.28 -4.01
CA ARG A 43 -18.03 -2.57 -2.97
C ARG A 43 -17.48 -3.61 -2.00
N ASN A 44 -16.19 -3.57 -1.75
CA ASN A 44 -15.54 -4.37 -0.73
C ASN A 44 -14.57 -3.49 0.04
N ASP A 45 -14.75 -3.42 1.36
CA ASP A 45 -13.98 -2.58 2.26
C ASP A 45 -13.77 -3.33 3.58
N ASN A 46 -13.17 -4.50 3.51
CA ASN A 46 -13.01 -5.39 4.66
C ASN A 46 -11.58 -5.93 4.84
N ALA A 47 -10.63 -5.54 4.00
CA ALA A 47 -9.24 -5.88 4.20
C ALA A 47 -8.69 -5.29 5.50
N PRO A 48 -7.86 -6.01 6.27
CA PRO A 48 -7.16 -5.45 7.41
C PRO A 48 -6.16 -4.38 6.95
N VAL A 49 -6.21 -3.24 7.64
CA VAL A 49 -5.30 -2.10 7.44
C VAL A 49 -4.70 -1.70 8.77
N LEU A 50 -3.38 -1.74 8.87
CA LEU A 50 -2.62 -1.30 10.04
C LEU A 50 -1.90 0.00 9.70
N GLN A 51 -2.17 1.06 10.46
CA GLN A 51 -1.75 2.39 10.04
C GLN A 51 -1.38 3.31 11.20
N MET A 52 -0.61 4.31 10.86
CA MET A 52 -0.19 5.43 11.69
C MET A 52 -0.83 6.71 11.15
N GLU A 53 -1.19 7.63 12.02
CA GLU A 53 -1.73 8.95 11.65
C GLU A 53 -0.66 10.04 11.73
N THR A 54 -0.70 10.99 10.80
CA THR A 54 0.19 12.17 10.80
C THR A 54 -0.48 13.38 10.15
N ASP A 55 -0.13 14.57 10.61
CA ASP A 55 -0.44 15.86 10.00
C ASP A 55 0.74 16.43 9.16
N GLU A 56 1.89 15.73 9.16
CA GLU A 56 3.04 16.11 8.34
C GLU A 56 2.68 16.13 6.85
N LYS A 57 2.97 17.25 6.20
CA LYS A 57 2.66 17.48 4.78
C LYS A 57 3.70 16.89 3.82
N TYR A 58 4.89 16.61 4.32
CA TYR A 58 6.04 16.13 3.53
C TYR A 58 6.70 14.97 4.25
N PHE A 59 6.46 13.76 3.80
CA PHE A 59 7.11 12.56 4.35
C PHE A 59 7.23 11.45 3.31
N SER A 60 8.06 10.46 3.61
CA SER A 60 8.10 9.17 2.90
C SER A 60 8.04 8.02 3.89
N PHE A 61 7.14 7.09 3.65
CA PHE A 61 7.04 5.82 4.34
C PHE A 61 7.53 4.69 3.43
N THR A 62 8.53 3.94 3.88
CA THR A 62 9.10 2.80 3.16
C THR A 62 8.83 1.51 3.92
N VAL A 63 8.52 0.43 3.20
CA VAL A 63 8.32 -0.91 3.77
C VAL A 63 8.75 -1.97 2.76
N LYS A 64 9.40 -3.03 3.24
CA LYS A 64 9.59 -4.28 2.49
C LYS A 64 8.44 -5.22 2.77
N THR A 65 7.83 -5.76 1.72
CA THR A 65 6.83 -6.82 1.81
C THR A 65 7.41 -8.15 1.33
N GLU A 66 7.06 -9.24 2.00
CA GLU A 66 7.34 -10.61 1.57
C GLU A 66 6.03 -11.40 1.53
N PHE A 67 5.79 -12.10 0.42
CA PHE A 67 4.54 -12.80 0.11
C PHE A 67 4.81 -14.17 -0.52
N THR A 68 5.78 -14.89 0.04
CA THR A 68 6.22 -16.20 -0.44
C THR A 68 5.09 -17.21 -0.53
N ASP A 69 4.12 -17.11 0.37
CA ASP A 69 2.97 -18.02 0.46
C ASP A 69 1.77 -17.62 -0.41
N SER A 70 1.82 -16.47 -1.11
CA SER A 70 0.76 -16.09 -2.04
C SER A 70 0.67 -17.09 -3.18
N HIS A 71 -0.51 -17.62 -3.44
CA HIS A 71 -0.71 -18.74 -4.35
C HIS A 71 -2.05 -18.74 -5.05
N HIS A 72 -2.91 -17.80 -4.73
CA HIS A 72 -4.24 -17.69 -5.32
C HIS A 72 -4.46 -16.30 -5.91
N ARG A 73 -5.26 -16.24 -6.96
CA ARG A 73 -5.56 -15.01 -7.68
C ARG A 73 -5.94 -13.88 -6.72
N PHE A 74 -5.33 -12.72 -6.93
CA PHE A 74 -5.50 -11.49 -6.14
C PHE A 74 -4.95 -11.53 -4.70
N ASP A 75 -4.33 -12.60 -4.24
CA ASP A 75 -3.56 -12.55 -2.99
C ASP A 75 -2.58 -11.38 -3.05
N GLN A 76 -2.66 -10.45 -2.10
CA GLN A 76 -1.92 -9.20 -2.16
C GLN A 76 -1.57 -8.63 -0.79
N CYS A 77 -0.43 -7.96 -0.73
CA CYS A 77 -0.03 -7.15 0.41
C CYS A 77 0.85 -5.98 -0.03
N GLY A 78 0.79 -4.88 0.67
CA GLY A 78 1.55 -3.71 0.27
C GLY A 78 1.36 -2.51 1.17
N VAL A 79 1.62 -1.35 0.60
CA VAL A 79 1.49 -0.04 1.22
C VAL A 79 0.08 0.51 0.99
N VAL A 80 -0.42 1.26 1.96
CA VAL A 80 -1.75 1.87 1.89
C VAL A 80 -1.76 3.24 2.57
N LEU A 81 -2.56 4.16 2.01
CA LEU A 81 -3.10 5.33 2.67
C LEU A 81 -4.62 5.12 2.73
N TYR A 82 -5.20 5.16 3.91
CA TYR A 82 -6.63 4.90 4.09
C TYR A 82 -7.25 6.00 4.94
N LEU A 83 -8.02 6.89 4.32
CA LEU A 83 -8.70 7.98 5.01
C LEU A 83 -10.10 7.56 5.47
N ASP A 84 -10.85 6.95 4.58
CA ASP A 84 -12.17 6.35 4.81
C ASP A 84 -12.48 5.32 3.72
N SER A 85 -13.65 4.67 3.79
CA SER A 85 -14.07 3.63 2.85
C SER A 85 -14.19 4.09 1.38
N GLU A 86 -14.30 5.38 1.15
CA GLU A 86 -14.44 5.96 -0.19
C GLU A 86 -13.21 6.73 -0.67
N ASN A 87 -12.17 6.86 0.20
CA ASN A 87 -10.97 7.63 -0.10
C ASN A 87 -9.73 6.92 0.45
N TRP A 88 -9.01 6.26 -0.42
CA TRP A 88 -7.79 5.52 -0.08
C TRP A 88 -6.95 5.25 -1.33
N LEU A 89 -5.69 4.95 -1.13
CA LEU A 89 -4.82 4.43 -2.19
C LEU A 89 -4.01 3.24 -1.66
N LYS A 90 -3.69 2.30 -2.54
CA LYS A 90 -2.85 1.14 -2.23
C LYS A 90 -1.87 0.86 -3.36
N GLY A 91 -0.72 0.27 -3.01
CA GLY A 91 0.25 -0.26 -3.96
C GLY A 91 0.72 -1.64 -3.50
N SER A 92 0.71 -2.62 -4.42
CA SER A 92 1.01 -4.02 -4.11
C SER A 92 1.41 -4.81 -5.34
N ILE A 93 1.91 -6.02 -5.10
CA ILE A 93 1.83 -7.11 -6.06
C ILE A 93 0.56 -7.89 -5.76
N GLU A 94 -0.16 -8.29 -6.81
CA GLU A 94 -1.34 -9.15 -6.79
C GLU A 94 -1.01 -10.44 -7.57
N TYR A 95 -1.06 -11.58 -6.90
CA TYR A 95 -0.81 -12.87 -7.55
C TYR A 95 -1.86 -13.13 -8.64
N GLU A 96 -1.46 -13.67 -9.77
CA GLU A 96 -2.39 -14.02 -10.86
C GLU A 96 -2.26 -15.49 -11.25
N THR A 97 -1.05 -15.92 -11.65
CA THR A 97 -0.75 -17.31 -12.03
C THR A 97 0.67 -17.68 -11.60
N ASP A 98 1.06 -18.92 -11.83
CA ASP A 98 2.45 -19.39 -11.60
C ASP A 98 3.47 -18.76 -12.57
N GLU A 99 3.01 -18.11 -13.62
CA GLU A 99 3.87 -17.49 -14.64
C GLU A 99 4.06 -15.99 -14.38
N PHE A 100 2.99 -15.29 -13.97
CA PHE A 100 3.02 -13.85 -13.78
C PHE A 100 2.11 -13.39 -12.65
N GLN A 101 2.36 -12.18 -12.19
CA GLN A 101 1.57 -11.45 -11.21
C GLN A 101 1.51 -9.97 -11.59
N HIS A 102 0.62 -9.21 -11.00
CA HIS A 102 0.44 -7.81 -11.29
C HIS A 102 1.11 -6.94 -10.22
N LEU A 103 2.10 -6.15 -10.62
CA LEU A 103 2.57 -5.01 -9.83
C LEU A 103 1.67 -3.83 -10.13
N GLY A 104 0.95 -3.32 -9.14
CA GLY A 104 -0.07 -2.33 -9.41
C GLY A 104 -0.37 -1.37 -8.26
N SER A 105 -1.26 -0.45 -8.56
CA SER A 105 -1.79 0.50 -7.60
C SER A 105 -3.26 0.78 -7.87
N VAL A 106 -4.00 1.05 -6.81
CA VAL A 106 -5.39 1.52 -6.88
C VAL A 106 -5.50 2.84 -6.14
N VAL A 107 -6.15 3.81 -6.78
CA VAL A 107 -6.53 5.08 -6.15
C VAL A 107 -8.04 5.15 -6.10
N THR A 108 -8.60 5.36 -4.94
CA THR A 108 -10.03 5.53 -4.75
C THR A 108 -10.31 6.93 -4.21
N ASN A 109 -11.02 7.70 -4.99
CA ASN A 109 -11.53 9.02 -4.61
C ASN A 109 -13.06 9.04 -4.76
N ASN A 110 -13.75 9.51 -3.72
CA ASN A 110 -15.21 9.63 -3.70
C ASN A 110 -15.92 8.32 -4.09
N GLY A 111 -15.34 7.18 -3.67
CA GLY A 111 -15.95 5.86 -3.85
C GLY A 111 -15.84 5.27 -5.26
N TYR A 112 -14.89 5.71 -6.07
CA TYR A 112 -14.57 5.10 -7.36
C TYR A 112 -13.07 4.75 -7.42
N SER A 113 -12.78 3.48 -7.68
CA SER A 113 -11.42 2.96 -7.78
C SER A 113 -10.85 3.09 -9.18
N ASP A 114 -9.61 3.53 -9.27
CA ASP A 114 -8.81 3.62 -10.49
C ASP A 114 -7.59 2.70 -10.34
N TRP A 115 -7.52 1.66 -11.16
CA TRP A 115 -6.53 0.59 -11.06
C TRP A 115 -5.57 0.59 -12.27
N ALA A 116 -4.29 0.55 -11.99
CA ALA A 116 -3.24 0.42 -13.00
C ALA A 116 -2.28 -0.70 -12.63
N THR A 117 -1.89 -1.52 -13.60
CA THR A 117 -1.02 -2.68 -13.40
C THR A 117 0.06 -2.81 -14.47
N THR A 118 1.14 -3.49 -14.10
CA THR A 118 2.17 -4.03 -14.99
C THR A 118 2.39 -5.49 -14.63
N SER A 119 2.47 -6.37 -15.65
CA SER A 119 2.81 -7.78 -15.43
C SER A 119 4.28 -7.93 -15.08
N ILE A 120 4.56 -8.68 -14.04
CA ILE A 120 5.92 -9.07 -13.62
C ILE A 120 5.99 -10.57 -13.39
N ASP A 121 7.21 -11.12 -13.35
CA ASP A 121 7.45 -12.54 -13.14
C ASP A 121 6.94 -13.01 -11.76
N ALA A 122 6.25 -14.15 -11.72
CA ALA A 122 5.71 -14.74 -10.49
C ALA A 122 6.78 -15.22 -9.49
N SER A 123 8.05 -15.33 -9.92
CA SER A 123 9.19 -15.63 -9.05
C SER A 123 9.57 -14.49 -8.11
N VAL A 124 9.11 -13.26 -8.35
CA VAL A 124 9.27 -12.14 -7.43
C VAL A 124 8.43 -12.39 -6.19
N LYS A 125 9.05 -12.57 -5.03
CA LYS A 125 8.38 -12.89 -3.75
C LYS A 125 8.61 -11.86 -2.66
N SER A 126 9.26 -10.75 -3.00
CA SER A 126 9.40 -9.57 -2.13
C SER A 126 9.45 -8.30 -2.95
N MET A 127 9.00 -7.20 -2.36
CA MET A 127 9.04 -5.88 -2.97
C MET A 127 9.12 -4.81 -1.89
N TRP A 128 9.96 -3.79 -2.11
CA TRP A 128 9.94 -2.58 -1.31
C TRP A 128 8.98 -1.57 -1.93
N TYR A 129 8.17 -0.95 -1.11
CA TYR A 129 7.32 0.18 -1.50
C TYR A 129 7.73 1.43 -0.75
N ARG A 130 7.61 2.56 -1.41
CA ARG A 130 7.73 3.88 -0.80
C ARG A 130 6.49 4.69 -1.14
N LEU A 131 5.76 5.11 -0.12
CA LEU A 131 4.65 6.04 -0.21
C LEU A 131 5.14 7.40 0.26
N SER A 132 5.13 8.38 -0.61
CA SER A 132 5.54 9.75 -0.32
C SER A 132 4.35 10.69 -0.40
N ARG A 133 4.33 11.69 0.48
CA ARG A 133 3.34 12.78 0.52
C ARG A 133 3.99 14.12 0.23
N ARG A 134 3.32 14.93 -0.58
CA ARG A 134 3.52 16.37 -0.74
C ARG A 134 2.16 17.05 -0.75
N GLU A 135 1.83 17.74 0.35
CA GLU A 135 0.51 18.34 0.60
C GLU A 135 -0.62 17.29 0.52
N ASP A 136 -1.46 17.34 -0.50
CA ASP A 136 -2.56 16.39 -0.78
C ASP A 136 -2.27 15.51 -2.01
N ASP A 137 -1.03 15.56 -2.52
CA ASP A 137 -0.52 14.70 -3.58
C ASP A 137 0.36 13.57 -3.02
N PHE A 138 0.29 12.41 -3.68
CA PHE A 138 0.98 11.22 -3.24
C PHE A 138 1.71 10.54 -4.40
N CYS A 139 2.87 9.97 -4.08
CA CYS A 139 3.63 9.14 -4.98
C CYS A 139 3.81 7.75 -4.38
N ILE A 140 3.53 6.71 -5.16
CA ILE A 140 3.92 5.33 -4.85
C ILE A 140 5.08 4.95 -5.76
N GLU A 141 6.12 4.42 -5.16
CA GLU A 141 7.29 3.88 -5.84
C GLU A 141 7.53 2.44 -5.37
N CYS A 142 8.14 1.62 -6.20
CA CYS A 142 8.57 0.27 -5.86
C CYS A 142 10.07 0.08 -6.11
N SER A 143 10.65 -0.92 -5.45
CA SER A 143 12.05 -1.30 -5.64
C SER A 143 12.22 -2.81 -5.44
N TYR A 144 13.04 -3.45 -6.29
CA TYR A 144 13.38 -4.86 -6.17
C TYR A 144 14.56 -5.10 -5.21
N ASP A 145 15.34 -4.09 -4.89
CA ASP A 145 16.56 -4.16 -4.10
C ASP A 145 16.57 -3.28 -2.83
N GLY A 146 15.53 -2.44 -2.67
CA GLY A 146 15.42 -1.47 -1.56
C GLY A 146 16.27 -0.21 -1.75
N GLU A 147 16.99 -0.08 -2.84
CA GLU A 147 17.88 1.05 -3.14
C GLU A 147 17.40 1.86 -4.35
N ASN A 148 17.07 1.17 -5.45
CA ASN A 148 16.66 1.77 -6.71
C ASN A 148 15.15 1.78 -6.84
N TYR A 149 14.54 2.93 -6.60
CA TYR A 149 13.08 3.11 -6.63
C TYR A 149 12.60 3.58 -7.99
N GLN A 150 11.50 2.98 -8.44
CA GLN A 150 10.80 3.32 -9.68
C GLN A 150 9.39 3.81 -9.36
N GLN A 151 8.99 4.90 -10.01
CA GLN A 151 7.64 5.45 -9.86
C GLN A 151 6.60 4.48 -10.40
N MET A 152 5.61 4.15 -9.57
CA MET A 152 4.41 3.40 -9.96
C MET A 152 3.25 4.35 -10.28
N ARG A 153 3.03 5.34 -9.43
CA ARG A 153 1.90 6.27 -9.55
C ARG A 153 2.18 7.59 -8.86
N ILE A 154 1.73 8.67 -9.48
CA ILE A 154 1.47 9.95 -8.83
C ILE A 154 -0.05 10.15 -8.85
N CYS A 155 -0.63 10.58 -7.74
CA CYS A 155 -2.07 10.83 -7.64
C CYS A 155 -2.40 11.92 -6.62
N HIS A 156 -3.57 12.51 -6.82
CA HIS A 156 -4.17 13.47 -5.90
C HIS A 156 -5.24 12.78 -5.06
N MET A 157 -5.30 13.12 -3.75
CA MET A 157 -6.34 12.67 -2.84
C MET A 157 -7.19 13.86 -2.39
N TRP A 158 -8.42 13.96 -2.88
CA TRP A 158 -9.33 15.08 -2.61
C TRP A 158 -9.61 15.34 -1.13
N LYS A 159 -9.36 14.37 -0.27
CA LYS A 159 -9.44 14.49 1.19
C LYS A 159 -8.08 14.38 1.87
N GLY A 160 -7.01 14.58 1.12
CA GLY A 160 -5.64 14.45 1.62
C GLY A 160 -5.08 15.71 2.28
N ASP A 161 -5.82 16.80 2.35
CA ASP A 161 -5.38 18.11 2.86
C ASP A 161 -5.22 18.20 4.38
N GLY A 162 -5.83 17.26 5.13
CA GLY A 162 -5.78 17.17 6.60
C GLY A 162 -4.72 16.20 7.13
N ALA A 163 -4.95 15.70 8.33
CA ALA A 163 -4.25 14.55 8.86
C ALA A 163 -4.56 13.33 8.00
N VAL A 164 -3.55 12.51 7.73
CA VAL A 164 -3.67 11.30 6.92
C VAL A 164 -3.24 10.08 7.71
N GLN A 165 -3.78 8.92 7.31
CA GLN A 165 -3.46 7.63 7.89
C GLN A 165 -2.82 6.77 6.82
N PHE A 166 -1.64 6.24 7.09
CA PHE A 166 -0.86 5.43 6.16
C PHE A 166 -0.23 4.23 6.86
N GLY A 167 0.07 3.21 6.10
CA GLY A 167 0.69 2.01 6.64
C GLY A 167 0.68 0.84 5.68
N ILE A 168 0.24 -0.31 6.17
CA ILE A 168 0.29 -1.59 5.47
C ILE A 168 -1.07 -2.27 5.44
N TYR A 169 -1.28 -3.10 4.44
CA TYR A 169 -2.47 -3.94 4.31
C TYR A 169 -2.12 -5.30 3.70
N ALA A 170 -2.99 -6.28 3.91
CA ALA A 170 -2.95 -7.58 3.22
C ALA A 170 -4.36 -8.12 3.06
N CYS A 171 -4.65 -8.78 1.94
CA CYS A 171 -5.95 -9.40 1.70
C CYS A 171 -5.89 -10.55 0.70
N SER A 172 -6.93 -11.40 0.75
CA SER A 172 -7.19 -12.48 -0.18
C SER A 172 -8.62 -12.34 -0.68
N PRO A 173 -8.83 -11.73 -1.87
CA PRO A 173 -10.17 -11.47 -2.41
C PRO A 173 -10.98 -12.71 -2.73
N GLU A 174 -10.32 -13.80 -3.08
CA GLU A 174 -10.96 -15.08 -3.36
C GLU A 174 -10.88 -16.06 -2.16
N ASP A 175 -11.14 -17.35 -2.37
CA ASP A 175 -11.15 -18.37 -1.31
C ASP A 175 -9.71 -18.83 -0.99
N SER A 176 -8.93 -17.92 -0.43
CA SER A 176 -7.52 -18.09 -0.12
C SER A 176 -7.13 -17.45 1.21
N SER A 177 -5.99 -17.85 1.72
CA SER A 177 -5.32 -17.25 2.86
C SER A 177 -3.81 -17.43 2.70
N PHE A 178 -3.04 -16.37 2.92
CA PHE A 178 -1.58 -16.43 2.93
C PHE A 178 -1.00 -15.57 4.06
N LYS A 179 0.29 -15.75 4.33
CA LYS A 179 1.02 -14.96 5.31
C LYS A 179 1.80 -13.85 4.60
N ALA A 180 1.39 -12.61 4.82
CA ALA A 180 2.13 -11.42 4.44
C ALA A 180 3.12 -11.02 5.53
N VAL A 181 4.35 -10.71 5.17
CA VAL A 181 5.42 -10.27 6.08
C VAL A 181 5.89 -8.88 5.69
N PHE A 182 6.01 -8.00 6.68
CA PHE A 182 6.44 -6.61 6.52
C PHE A 182 7.65 -6.34 7.41
N THR A 183 8.71 -5.83 6.80
CA THR A 183 9.97 -5.51 7.46
C THR A 183 10.53 -4.17 6.96
N GLU A 184 11.61 -3.71 7.53
CA GLU A 184 12.33 -2.51 7.11
C GLU A 184 11.45 -1.25 7.02
N MET A 185 10.45 -1.15 7.89
CA MET A 185 9.55 0.00 7.93
C MET A 185 10.28 1.25 8.41
N LYS A 186 10.27 2.28 7.58
CA LYS A 186 10.95 3.55 7.86
C LYS A 186 10.06 4.73 7.51
N LEU A 187 10.09 5.74 8.35
CA LEU A 187 9.46 7.03 8.12
C LEU A 187 10.57 8.10 8.06
N THR A 188 10.64 8.84 6.97
CA THR A 188 11.70 9.81 6.67
C THR A 188 11.10 11.13 6.20
N GLU A 189 11.95 12.12 6.01
CA GLU A 189 11.64 13.30 5.20
C GLU A 189 11.23 12.84 3.79
N CYS A 190 10.49 13.70 3.07
CA CYS A 190 9.98 13.36 1.75
C CYS A 190 11.12 13.06 0.76
N MET A 191 11.14 11.83 0.26
CA MET A 191 12.13 11.36 -0.72
C MET A 191 11.66 11.53 -2.17
N TRP A 192 10.39 11.90 -2.38
CA TRP A 192 9.85 12.16 -3.70
C TRP A 192 10.38 13.49 -4.23
N LYS A 193 11.21 13.42 -5.27
CA LYS A 193 11.82 14.57 -5.92
C LYS A 193 11.10 14.91 -7.21
N ALA A 194 11.09 16.21 -7.55
CA ALA A 194 10.65 16.66 -8.86
C ALA A 194 11.51 16.04 -9.97
N HIS A 195 10.93 15.83 -11.13
CA HIS A 195 11.68 15.52 -12.34
C HIS A 195 12.57 16.72 -12.74
N ASP A 196 13.67 16.45 -13.43
CA ASP A 196 14.60 17.50 -13.88
C ASP A 196 13.86 18.61 -14.65
N GLY A 197 14.09 19.86 -14.25
CA GLY A 197 13.43 21.02 -14.83
C GLY A 197 12.00 21.29 -14.35
N GLN A 198 11.51 20.50 -13.40
CA GLN A 198 10.21 20.70 -12.77
C GLN A 198 10.38 20.85 -11.26
N ALA A 199 10.03 21.98 -10.73
CA ALA A 199 9.99 22.21 -9.28
C ALA A 199 8.54 22.45 -8.88
N PRO A 200 7.86 21.43 -8.30
CA PRO A 200 6.46 21.56 -7.86
C PRO A 200 6.33 22.49 -6.66
N ASP A 201 7.40 22.62 -5.87
CA ASP A 201 7.41 23.46 -4.69
C ASP A 201 8.09 24.80 -5.00
N GLN A 202 7.35 25.87 -4.85
CA GLN A 202 7.97 27.19 -4.68
C GLN A 202 8.18 27.37 -3.17
N GLU A 203 9.44 27.42 -2.77
CA GLU A 203 9.83 27.82 -1.42
C GLU A 203 9.35 29.23 -1.07
#